data_206867ae3c179aa04b3ce88193e8300f
#
_entry.id   206867ae3c179aa04b3ce88193e8300f
#
_cell.length_a   1.000
_cell.length_b   1.000
_cell.length_c   1.000
_cell.angle_alpha   90.00
_cell.angle_beta   90.00
_cell.angle_gamma   90.00
#
_symmetry.space_group_name_H-M   'P 1'
#
loop_
_entity.id
_entity.type
_entity.pdbx_description
1 polymer ?
#
loop_
_entity_poly.entity_id
_entity_poly.type
_entity_poly.pdbx_seq_one_letter_code
_entity_poly.pdbx_strand_id
1 'polypeptide(L)'
;APFADRPAGPAAGVPDAARPQPDTQPPLDLLAQLTNTPAPPETPMRTAARRVKIWGSLAALLVVGLVVIQAVRPLPDPKTVLTAQETHTFDGAGPSLPWPTEGQAVVDVNGLGRMGAFGEMKPLPIGSVAKVMTTYLVLKGHPLEKGAKGPSLPVDQKAEDDYTQGRKEKESVVEVKKGQQISQREALEAVMLPSANNVARLLARWDAGSEEAFIEKMNATAKELGMTNTTYTDASGLKETTVSTAEDQVKLAKKAMTDEVFREIAKMTNYTATTTSGTGSPGDPTTRTQYNFNKLVPMFGVVGIKTGSTTKAGGNLLFAAEKKVGTTTQLIVGAVFGQHKPNIIETATEHSKQLILAAGKELTERTVVKKGQVVGAIDDGLGGRTPVVATADMAVVGWPAAAVQLKLTDGGKKLPHAAKAGTEVGLLTAGSGQGEVKVPVALQQNLVEPSFTAKLTRLG
;
A
#
# COMPACT_ATOMS: atom_id res chain seq x y z
N ALA A 1 26.67 -8.73 -119.31
CA ALA A 1 27.61 -8.97 -120.41
C ALA A 1 28.03 -7.68 -121.05
N PRO A 2 29.14 -7.50 -121.64
CA PRO A 2 30.35 -8.36 -121.63
C PRO A 2 31.70 -7.59 -121.66
N PHE A 3 32.77 -8.31 -121.62
CA PHE A 3 34.11 -8.16 -122.19
C PHE A 3 35.10 -7.19 -121.55
N ALA A 4 36.21 -7.73 -121.08
CA ALA A 4 37.49 -8.06 -121.72
C ALA A 4 38.36 -6.77 -121.97
N ASP A 5 39.61 -6.66 -121.73
CA ASP A 5 40.73 -7.53 -122.05
C ASP A 5 42.03 -7.06 -121.39
N ARG A 6 42.97 -7.98 -121.21
CA ARG A 6 44.42 -7.78 -120.96
C ARG A 6 45.14 -7.10 -122.12
N PRO A 7 46.43 -6.67 -122.05
CA PRO A 7 47.56 -7.40 -121.47
C PRO A 7 48.79 -6.59 -120.95
N ALA A 8 49.68 -7.34 -120.36
CA ALA A 8 51.13 -7.38 -120.34
C ALA A 8 52.01 -6.22 -119.77
N GLY A 9 52.94 -6.68 -118.88
CA GLY A 9 54.13 -6.00 -118.38
C GLY A 9 55.25 -5.73 -119.40
N PRO A 10 56.46 -5.45 -119.04
CA PRO A 10 57.29 -6.04 -117.97
C PRO A 10 58.30 -5.04 -117.27
N ALA A 11 58.95 -5.60 -116.26
CA ALA A 11 60.37 -5.52 -115.89
C ALA A 11 60.92 -4.32 -115.00
N ALA A 12 61.46 -4.75 -113.90
CA ALA A 12 62.81 -4.51 -113.32
C ALA A 12 63.15 -3.12 -112.69
N GLY A 13 63.62 -3.23 -111.49
CA GLY A 13 64.49 -2.27 -110.82
C GLY A 13 64.46 -2.30 -109.31
N VAL A 14 65.40 -2.98 -108.67
CA VAL A 14 65.83 -2.91 -107.28
C VAL A 14 66.96 -1.85 -107.24
N PRO A 15 67.39 -1.19 -106.18
CA PRO A 15 67.06 -1.22 -104.71
C PRO A 15 66.86 0.23 -104.07
N ASP A 16 66.42 0.38 -102.90
CA ASP A 16 67.27 0.81 -101.78
C ASP A 16 66.48 0.98 -100.51
N ALA A 17 67.18 0.82 -99.42
CA ALA A 17 66.69 0.81 -98.02
C ALA A 17 66.28 2.17 -97.49
N ALA A 18 65.19 2.27 -96.82
CA ALA A 18 64.92 3.37 -95.88
C ALA A 18 64.11 2.87 -94.62
N ARG A 19 64.66 3.18 -93.54
CA ARG A 19 64.29 2.86 -92.15
C ARG A 19 62.81 3.06 -91.82
N PRO A 20 62.23 2.31 -90.86
CA PRO A 20 60.89 2.61 -90.31
C PRO A 20 60.97 3.77 -89.35
N GLN A 21 60.10 4.77 -89.46
CA GLN A 21 59.80 5.73 -88.46
C GLN A 21 58.86 5.13 -87.41
N PRO A 22 59.02 5.48 -86.13
CA PRO A 22 58.11 5.05 -85.10
C PRO A 22 56.82 5.86 -85.18
N ASP A 23 55.67 5.20 -85.30
CA ASP A 23 54.35 5.79 -85.13
C ASP A 23 54.21 6.19 -83.68
N THR A 24 54.45 7.45 -83.39
CA THR A 24 54.06 8.08 -82.17
C THR A 24 52.56 8.42 -82.21
N GLN A 25 51.73 7.46 -81.83
CA GLN A 25 50.34 7.76 -81.53
C GLN A 25 50.31 8.81 -80.40
N PRO A 26 49.46 9.89 -80.47
CA PRO A 26 49.34 10.89 -79.43
C PRO A 26 48.98 10.23 -78.14
N PRO A 27 49.48 10.71 -76.95
CA PRO A 27 49.17 10.15 -75.63
C PRO A 27 47.68 10.08 -75.30
N LEU A 28 46.87 10.94 -75.92
CA LEU A 28 45.42 10.98 -75.78
C LEU A 28 44.68 9.80 -76.45
N ASP A 29 45.22 9.24 -77.59
CA ASP A 29 44.60 8.06 -78.20
C ASP A 29 44.88 6.80 -77.40
N LEU A 30 46.05 6.69 -76.76
CA LEU A 30 46.37 5.63 -75.84
C LEU A 30 45.48 5.67 -74.60
N LEU A 31 45.21 6.84 -74.08
CA LEU A 31 44.29 7.08 -72.97
C LEU A 31 42.83 6.74 -73.38
N ALA A 32 42.41 7.11 -74.56
CA ALA A 32 41.09 6.82 -75.10
C ALA A 32 40.92 5.30 -75.36
N GLN A 33 41.96 4.58 -75.79
CA GLN A 33 41.90 3.10 -75.89
C GLN A 33 41.87 2.39 -74.53
N LEU A 34 42.52 2.92 -73.54
CA LEU A 34 42.46 2.39 -72.15
C LEU A 34 41.13 2.69 -71.44
N THR A 35 40.50 3.80 -71.75
CA THR A 35 39.23 4.23 -71.11
C THR A 35 37.99 3.74 -71.88
N ASN A 36 38.11 3.41 -73.15
CA ASN A 36 37.00 3.05 -74.02
C ASN A 36 36.99 1.51 -74.45
N THR A 37 37.56 0.69 -73.56
CA THR A 37 37.36 -0.77 -73.72
C THR A 37 35.89 -1.07 -73.41
N PRO A 38 35.13 -1.59 -74.37
CA PRO A 38 33.75 -2.01 -74.17
C PRO A 38 33.69 -2.98 -72.98
N ALA A 39 32.79 -2.68 -72.05
CA ALA A 39 32.57 -3.55 -70.90
C ALA A 39 32.35 -5.01 -71.44
N PRO A 40 33.02 -6.01 -70.87
CA PRO A 40 32.87 -7.40 -71.35
C PRO A 40 31.37 -7.78 -71.22
N PRO A 41 30.86 -8.55 -72.26
CA PRO A 41 29.42 -8.83 -72.31
C PRO A 41 28.92 -9.47 -71.02
N GLU A 42 27.80 -8.96 -70.51
CA GLU A 42 27.17 -9.44 -69.26
C GLU A 42 26.56 -10.80 -69.47
N THR A 43 27.28 -11.86 -69.08
CA THR A 43 26.70 -13.19 -68.99
C THR A 43 25.76 -13.28 -67.78
N PRO A 44 24.61 -14.00 -67.87
CA PRO A 44 23.67 -14.19 -66.75
C PRO A 44 24.35 -14.62 -65.44
N MET A 45 25.42 -15.42 -65.60
CA MET A 45 26.22 -15.95 -64.49
C MET A 45 27.06 -14.86 -63.81
N ARG A 46 27.56 -13.89 -64.55
CA ARG A 46 28.34 -12.73 -64.02
C ARG A 46 27.45 -11.71 -63.33
N THR A 47 26.26 -11.49 -63.88
CA THR A 47 25.22 -10.63 -63.23
C THR A 47 24.70 -11.26 -61.94
N ALA A 48 24.48 -12.59 -61.96
CA ALA A 48 24.12 -13.33 -60.77
C ALA A 48 25.20 -13.23 -59.65
N ALA A 49 26.46 -13.47 -60.00
CA ALA A 49 27.61 -13.39 -59.12
C ALA A 49 27.78 -11.96 -58.53
N ARG A 50 27.57 -10.92 -59.34
CA ARG A 50 27.60 -9.51 -58.91
C ARG A 50 26.45 -9.22 -57.96
N ARG A 51 25.22 -9.67 -58.25
CA ARG A 51 24.06 -9.52 -57.37
C ARG A 51 24.28 -10.25 -56.06
N VAL A 52 24.76 -11.48 -56.07
CA VAL A 52 25.08 -12.24 -54.84
C VAL A 52 26.15 -11.53 -53.99
N LYS A 53 27.21 -11.00 -54.63
CA LYS A 53 28.23 -10.23 -53.90
C LYS A 53 27.65 -8.94 -53.29
N ILE A 54 26.85 -8.17 -54.04
CA ILE A 54 26.26 -6.93 -53.56
C ILE A 54 25.21 -7.19 -52.44
N TRP A 55 24.25 -8.07 -52.71
CA TRP A 55 23.21 -8.41 -51.77
C TRP A 55 23.75 -9.19 -50.55
N GLY A 56 24.75 -10.04 -50.75
CA GLY A 56 25.44 -10.75 -49.67
C GLY A 56 26.21 -9.83 -48.74
N SER A 57 26.96 -8.85 -49.32
CA SER A 57 27.64 -7.83 -48.48
C SER A 57 26.66 -6.89 -47.78
N LEU A 58 25.57 -6.49 -48.47
CA LEU A 58 24.51 -5.70 -47.83
C LEU A 58 23.82 -6.45 -46.68
N ALA A 59 23.49 -7.74 -46.91
CA ALA A 59 22.92 -8.58 -45.85
C ALA A 59 23.90 -8.77 -44.69
N ALA A 60 25.18 -9.00 -44.96
CA ALA A 60 26.21 -9.10 -43.93
C ALA A 60 26.35 -7.79 -43.13
N LEU A 61 26.36 -6.63 -43.80
CA LEU A 61 26.37 -5.31 -43.14
C LEU A 61 25.13 -5.08 -42.28
N LEU A 62 23.95 -5.50 -42.77
CA LEU A 62 22.70 -5.39 -42.05
C LEU A 62 22.70 -6.29 -40.81
N VAL A 63 23.22 -7.51 -40.91
CA VAL A 63 23.40 -8.40 -39.75
C VAL A 63 24.39 -7.82 -38.75
N VAL A 64 25.53 -7.29 -39.18
CA VAL A 64 26.50 -6.63 -38.32
C VAL A 64 25.86 -5.41 -37.64
N GLY A 65 25.15 -4.56 -38.40
CA GLY A 65 24.41 -3.42 -37.85
C GLY A 65 23.40 -3.84 -36.78
N LEU A 66 22.63 -4.91 -37.07
CA LEU A 66 21.67 -5.46 -36.08
C LEU A 66 22.38 -5.99 -34.83
N VAL A 67 23.49 -6.70 -34.97
CA VAL A 67 24.29 -7.20 -33.84
C VAL A 67 24.81 -6.04 -32.99
N VAL A 68 25.35 -5.00 -33.64
CA VAL A 68 25.83 -3.81 -32.93
C VAL A 68 24.69 -3.11 -32.18
N ILE A 69 23.55 -2.88 -32.84
CA ILE A 69 22.37 -2.26 -32.22
C ILE A 69 21.91 -3.09 -31.02
N GLN A 70 21.77 -4.38 -31.14
CA GLN A 70 21.37 -5.26 -30.04
C GLN A 70 22.41 -5.33 -28.93
N ALA A 71 23.69 -5.24 -29.22
CA ALA A 71 24.75 -5.26 -28.23
C ALA A 71 24.82 -3.98 -27.39
N VAL A 72 24.54 -2.80 -27.99
CA VAL A 72 24.58 -1.50 -27.29
C VAL A 72 23.24 -1.05 -26.72
N ARG A 73 22.15 -1.75 -27.04
CA ARG A 73 20.83 -1.44 -26.50
C ARG A 73 20.84 -1.61 -24.97
N PRO A 74 20.28 -0.66 -24.17
CA PRO A 74 20.21 -0.78 -22.71
C PRO A 74 19.58 -2.10 -22.25
N LEU A 75 20.11 -2.68 -21.18
CA LEU A 75 19.55 -3.89 -20.57
C LEU A 75 18.20 -3.57 -19.93
N PRO A 76 17.24 -4.51 -19.94
CA PRO A 76 16.02 -4.39 -19.12
C PRO A 76 16.39 -4.27 -17.66
N ASP A 77 15.66 -3.44 -16.91
CA ASP A 77 15.86 -3.36 -15.46
C ASP A 77 15.49 -4.71 -14.81
N PRO A 78 16.40 -5.29 -14.01
CA PRO A 78 16.13 -6.55 -13.32
C PRO A 78 14.96 -6.40 -12.35
N LYS A 79 14.21 -7.48 -12.12
CA LYS A 79 13.03 -7.48 -11.24
C LYS A 79 13.12 -8.60 -10.22
N THR A 80 12.59 -8.35 -9.03
CA THR A 80 12.39 -9.41 -8.03
C THR A 80 11.15 -10.23 -8.38
N VAL A 81 11.28 -11.54 -8.36
CA VAL A 81 10.19 -12.50 -8.57
C VAL A 81 10.11 -13.43 -7.37
N LEU A 82 8.96 -13.45 -6.70
CA LEU A 82 8.72 -14.40 -5.61
C LEU A 82 8.58 -15.81 -6.20
N THR A 83 9.31 -16.78 -5.65
CA THR A 83 9.20 -18.22 -6.04
C THR A 83 8.69 -19.08 -4.89
N ALA A 84 8.73 -18.56 -3.65
CA ALA A 84 8.07 -19.18 -2.50
C ALA A 84 6.53 -19.05 -2.63
N GLN A 85 5.81 -19.81 -1.82
CA GLN A 85 4.34 -19.67 -1.75
C GLN A 85 3.97 -18.25 -1.34
N GLU A 86 3.10 -17.61 -2.12
CA GLU A 86 2.64 -16.24 -1.83
C GLU A 86 1.81 -16.15 -0.55
N THR A 87 1.22 -17.26 -0.14
CA THR A 87 0.35 -17.31 1.03
C THR A 87 0.77 -18.44 1.94
N HIS A 88 1.03 -18.12 3.20
CA HIS A 88 1.21 -19.10 4.26
C HIS A 88 -0.09 -19.22 5.07
N THR A 89 -0.66 -20.42 5.17
CA THR A 89 -1.85 -20.70 6.00
C THR A 89 -1.43 -21.43 7.26
N PHE A 90 -1.86 -20.92 8.41
CA PHE A 90 -1.64 -21.57 9.70
C PHE A 90 -2.48 -22.84 9.82
N ASP A 91 -1.86 -23.92 10.28
CA ASP A 91 -2.53 -25.21 10.48
C ASP A 91 -3.60 -25.13 11.57
N GLY A 92 -4.66 -25.90 11.40
CA GLY A 92 -5.73 -26.06 12.38
C GLY A 92 -7.08 -25.52 11.93
N ALA A 93 -8.12 -25.81 12.68
CA ALA A 93 -9.46 -25.24 12.48
C ALA A 93 -9.47 -23.78 12.95
N GLY A 94 -10.26 -22.94 12.27
CA GLY A 94 -10.41 -21.55 12.66
C GLY A 94 -10.86 -21.39 14.13
N PRO A 95 -10.52 -20.24 14.78
CA PRO A 95 -10.78 -20.05 16.20
C PRO A 95 -12.27 -20.05 16.53
N SER A 96 -12.64 -20.72 17.62
CA SER A 96 -13.98 -20.68 18.18
C SER A 96 -14.03 -19.59 19.26
N LEU A 97 -14.54 -18.42 18.90
CA LEU A 97 -14.64 -17.29 19.82
C LEU A 97 -15.96 -17.30 20.59
N PRO A 98 -15.98 -16.84 21.85
CA PRO A 98 -17.19 -16.78 22.69
C PRO A 98 -18.09 -15.60 22.30
N TRP A 99 -18.80 -15.76 21.17
CA TRP A 99 -19.67 -14.72 20.62
C TRP A 99 -20.83 -14.38 21.55
N PRO A 100 -21.33 -13.13 21.53
CA PRO A 100 -22.58 -12.78 22.22
C PRO A 100 -23.76 -13.55 21.63
N THR A 101 -24.90 -13.54 22.33
CA THR A 101 -26.12 -14.22 21.88
C THR A 101 -27.11 -13.29 21.18
N GLU A 102 -26.80 -12.00 21.08
CA GLU A 102 -27.61 -10.97 20.41
C GLU A 102 -26.72 -9.89 19.81
N GLY A 103 -27.28 -9.05 18.95
CA GLY A 103 -26.58 -7.93 18.32
C GLY A 103 -25.54 -8.36 17.30
N GLN A 104 -24.45 -7.64 17.25
CA GLN A 104 -23.33 -7.84 16.30
C GLN A 104 -22.01 -7.84 17.05
N ALA A 105 -21.08 -8.66 16.59
CA ALA A 105 -19.70 -8.57 17.06
C ALA A 105 -18.70 -8.87 15.93
N VAL A 106 -17.54 -8.23 16.00
CA VAL A 106 -16.43 -8.42 15.06
C VAL A 106 -15.13 -8.40 15.84
N VAL A 107 -14.20 -9.26 15.48
CA VAL A 107 -12.83 -9.26 15.97
C VAL A 107 -11.87 -9.31 14.79
N ASP A 108 -11.05 -8.29 14.66
CA ASP A 108 -9.96 -8.18 13.70
C ASP A 108 -8.61 -8.11 14.44
N VAL A 109 -7.55 -8.57 13.81
CA VAL A 109 -6.17 -8.29 14.23
C VAL A 109 -5.57 -7.33 13.21
N ASN A 110 -5.12 -6.17 13.68
CA ASN A 110 -4.64 -5.11 12.79
C ASN A 110 -3.45 -5.59 11.96
N GLY A 111 -3.55 -5.41 10.63
CA GLY A 111 -2.54 -5.88 9.69
C GLY A 111 -2.61 -7.36 9.30
N LEU A 112 -3.36 -8.19 10.06
CA LEU A 112 -3.50 -9.63 9.78
C LEU A 112 -4.88 -10.02 9.26
N GLY A 113 -5.91 -9.19 9.51
CA GLY A 113 -7.26 -9.41 8.98
C GLY A 113 -8.28 -9.81 10.04
N ARG A 114 -9.40 -10.36 9.57
CA ARG A 114 -10.54 -10.74 10.40
C ARG A 114 -10.34 -12.11 11.03
N MET A 115 -10.46 -12.16 12.37
CA MET A 115 -10.48 -13.42 13.10
C MET A 115 -11.88 -14.03 13.11
N GLY A 116 -12.93 -13.20 13.16
CA GLY A 116 -14.31 -13.66 13.09
C GLY A 116 -15.36 -12.55 13.23
N ALA A 117 -16.60 -12.91 12.96
CA ALA A 117 -17.78 -12.04 13.10
C ALA A 117 -18.99 -12.84 13.57
N PHE A 118 -19.93 -12.15 14.21
CA PHE A 118 -21.20 -12.70 14.71
C PHE A 118 -22.35 -11.72 14.43
N GLY A 119 -23.50 -12.27 14.12
CA GLY A 119 -24.74 -11.55 13.87
C GLY A 119 -24.82 -10.97 12.45
N GLU A 120 -25.99 -10.51 12.09
CA GLU A 120 -26.22 -9.88 10.79
C GLU A 120 -25.75 -8.43 10.81
N MET A 121 -24.86 -8.06 9.87
CA MET A 121 -24.27 -6.71 9.79
C MET A 121 -25.26 -5.70 9.17
N LYS A 122 -26.42 -5.55 9.79
CA LYS A 122 -27.42 -4.49 9.49
C LYS A 122 -27.10 -3.22 10.26
N PRO A 123 -27.32 -2.03 9.66
CA PRO A 123 -27.22 -0.78 10.41
C PRO A 123 -28.08 -0.78 11.67
N LEU A 124 -27.48 -0.45 12.79
CA LEU A 124 -28.16 -0.27 14.06
C LEU A 124 -27.68 1.01 14.75
N PRO A 125 -28.47 1.61 15.67
CA PRO A 125 -28.05 2.78 16.43
C PRO A 125 -26.78 2.46 17.23
N ILE A 126 -25.76 3.32 17.12
CA ILE A 126 -24.45 3.04 17.75
C ILE A 126 -24.20 3.85 19.03
N GLY A 127 -25.11 4.77 19.35
CA GLY A 127 -24.92 5.65 20.49
C GLY A 127 -23.58 6.40 20.42
N SER A 128 -23.02 6.66 21.55
CA SER A 128 -21.77 7.43 21.68
C SER A 128 -20.52 6.84 20.98
N VAL A 129 -20.62 5.67 20.33
CA VAL A 129 -19.51 5.20 19.48
C VAL A 129 -19.27 6.14 18.31
N ALA A 130 -20.30 6.89 17.86
CA ALA A 130 -20.18 7.93 16.83
C ALA A 130 -19.08 8.97 17.12
N LYS A 131 -18.77 9.23 18.41
CA LYS A 131 -17.73 10.17 18.82
C LYS A 131 -16.31 9.76 18.40
N VAL A 132 -16.12 8.51 18.00
CA VAL A 132 -14.86 8.05 17.40
C VAL A 132 -14.65 8.75 16.05
N MET A 133 -15.69 8.87 15.22
CA MET A 133 -15.63 9.63 13.97
C MET A 133 -15.39 11.12 14.24
N THR A 134 -16.07 11.68 15.22
CA THR A 134 -15.89 13.09 15.63
C THR A 134 -14.45 13.37 16.04
N THR A 135 -13.89 12.54 16.93
CA THR A 135 -12.50 12.67 17.38
C THR A 135 -11.50 12.47 16.23
N TYR A 136 -11.73 11.47 15.37
CA TYR A 136 -10.89 11.19 14.22
C TYR A 136 -10.86 12.38 13.24
N LEU A 137 -12.02 12.97 12.94
CA LEU A 137 -12.11 14.11 12.02
C LEU A 137 -11.44 15.36 12.57
N VAL A 138 -11.65 15.64 13.86
CA VAL A 138 -11.00 16.79 14.52
C VAL A 138 -9.47 16.62 14.48
N LEU A 139 -8.94 15.45 14.78
CA LEU A 139 -7.49 15.22 14.70
C LEU A 139 -6.96 15.22 13.26
N LYS A 140 -7.76 14.75 12.28
CA LYS A 140 -7.41 14.82 10.85
C LYS A 140 -7.35 16.26 10.34
N GLY A 141 -8.29 17.12 10.77
CA GLY A 141 -8.37 18.54 10.37
C GLY A 141 -7.42 19.45 11.17
N HIS A 142 -7.20 19.14 12.42
CA HIS A 142 -6.41 19.90 13.38
C HIS A 142 -5.43 18.95 14.12
N PRO A 143 -4.35 18.53 13.45
CA PRO A 143 -3.40 17.57 14.02
C PRO A 143 -2.75 18.10 15.29
N LEU A 144 -2.53 17.23 16.26
CA LEU A 144 -1.81 17.51 17.49
C LEU A 144 -0.52 16.69 17.56
N GLU A 145 0.50 17.30 18.15
CA GLU A 145 1.66 16.55 18.60
C GLU A 145 1.36 15.85 19.93
N LYS A 146 2.09 14.77 20.21
CA LYS A 146 1.97 14.03 21.46
C LYS A 146 2.17 14.95 22.67
N GLY A 147 1.23 14.88 23.62
CA GLY A 147 1.25 15.71 24.82
C GLY A 147 0.87 17.19 24.61
N ALA A 148 0.72 17.65 23.36
CA ALA A 148 0.32 19.03 23.09
C ALA A 148 -1.15 19.28 23.49
N LYS A 149 -1.43 20.49 23.97
CA LYS A 149 -2.81 20.93 24.30
C LYS A 149 -3.60 21.35 23.05
N GLY A 150 -2.91 21.80 22.01
CA GLY A 150 -3.52 22.36 20.81
C GLY A 150 -4.11 23.75 21.03
N PRO A 151 -4.82 24.28 20.02
CA PRO A 151 -5.48 25.56 20.13
C PRO A 151 -6.54 25.59 21.23
N SER A 152 -6.84 26.80 21.71
CA SER A 152 -7.88 27.05 22.66
C SER A 152 -9.22 27.28 21.93
N LEU A 153 -10.25 26.57 22.33
CA LEU A 153 -11.60 26.66 21.79
C LEU A 153 -12.46 27.51 22.70
N PRO A 154 -13.11 28.57 22.22
CA PRO A 154 -14.08 29.31 22.99
C PRO A 154 -15.36 28.47 23.15
N VAL A 155 -15.83 28.33 24.37
CA VAL A 155 -17.13 27.72 24.65
C VAL A 155 -18.23 28.70 24.24
N ASP A 156 -19.09 28.28 23.30
CA ASP A 156 -20.22 29.07 22.84
C ASP A 156 -21.44 28.92 23.76
N GLN A 157 -22.45 29.78 23.58
CA GLN A 157 -23.69 29.72 24.34
C GLN A 157 -24.39 28.36 24.17
N LYS A 158 -24.37 27.81 22.95
CA LYS A 158 -25.04 26.55 22.65
C LYS A 158 -24.43 25.37 23.42
N ALA A 159 -23.11 25.35 23.67
CA ALA A 159 -22.46 24.30 24.46
C ALA A 159 -22.86 24.35 25.93
N GLU A 160 -23.08 25.55 26.50
CA GLU A 160 -23.63 25.73 27.85
C GLU A 160 -25.12 25.33 27.91
N ASP A 161 -25.91 25.72 26.93
CA ASP A 161 -27.32 25.33 26.83
C ASP A 161 -27.45 23.80 26.65
N ASP A 162 -26.62 23.18 25.80
CA ASP A 162 -26.56 21.74 25.61
C ASP A 162 -26.15 21.02 26.90
N TYR A 163 -25.24 21.59 27.70
CA TYR A 163 -24.93 21.07 29.04
C TYR A 163 -26.14 21.13 29.96
N THR A 164 -26.81 22.29 30.05
CA THR A 164 -27.95 22.51 30.94
C THR A 164 -29.11 21.60 30.57
N GLN A 165 -29.44 21.48 29.29
CA GLN A 165 -30.50 20.63 28.82
C GLN A 165 -30.14 19.14 28.95
N GLY A 166 -28.91 18.76 28.56
CA GLY A 166 -28.43 17.38 28.67
C GLY A 166 -28.45 16.84 30.09
N ARG A 167 -28.15 17.68 31.07
CA ARG A 167 -28.33 17.29 32.51
C ARG A 167 -29.75 16.92 32.84
N LYS A 168 -30.76 17.69 32.38
CA LYS A 168 -32.17 17.40 32.60
C LYS A 168 -32.61 16.11 31.93
N GLU A 169 -32.07 15.86 30.73
CA GLU A 169 -32.37 14.67 29.89
C GLU A 169 -31.50 13.46 30.24
N LYS A 170 -30.61 13.59 31.23
CA LYS A 170 -29.66 12.55 31.67
C LYS A 170 -28.71 12.10 30.57
N GLU A 171 -28.35 13.02 29.66
CA GLU A 171 -27.27 12.81 28.70
C GLU A 171 -25.89 12.78 29.37
N SER A 172 -24.93 12.16 28.70
CA SER A 172 -23.50 12.30 29.06
C SER A 172 -23.03 13.69 28.65
N VAL A 173 -22.77 14.57 29.60
CA VAL A 173 -22.29 15.95 29.39
C VAL A 173 -21.22 16.32 30.43
N VAL A 174 -20.40 17.32 30.12
CA VAL A 174 -19.41 17.91 31.02
C VAL A 174 -19.72 19.39 31.21
N GLU A 175 -19.61 19.88 32.44
CA GLU A 175 -19.87 21.30 32.75
C GLU A 175 -18.95 22.21 31.94
N VAL A 176 -19.58 23.12 31.21
CA VAL A 176 -18.93 24.21 30.50
C VAL A 176 -19.79 25.46 30.58
N LYS A 177 -19.15 26.65 30.56
CA LYS A 177 -19.86 27.95 30.60
C LYS A 177 -19.40 28.80 29.42
N LYS A 178 -20.34 29.56 28.86
CA LYS A 178 -20.06 30.52 27.79
C LYS A 178 -18.86 31.40 28.10
N GLY A 179 -17.99 31.58 27.15
CA GLY A 179 -16.79 32.43 27.27
C GLY A 179 -15.59 31.74 27.92
N GLN A 180 -15.77 30.57 28.51
CA GLN A 180 -14.64 29.76 28.96
C GLN A 180 -13.81 29.31 27.74
N GLN A 181 -12.55 28.99 27.99
CA GLN A 181 -11.64 28.45 27.01
C GLN A 181 -11.28 27.00 27.38
N ILE A 182 -11.39 26.09 26.42
CA ILE A 182 -11.02 24.69 26.59
C ILE A 182 -9.97 24.33 25.51
N SER A 183 -8.90 23.64 25.87
CA SER A 183 -7.95 23.23 24.87
C SER A 183 -8.54 22.15 23.95
N GLN A 184 -8.06 22.07 22.70
CA GLN A 184 -8.49 21.01 21.77
C GLN A 184 -8.31 19.62 22.41
N ARG A 185 -7.16 19.38 23.06
CA ARG A 185 -6.90 18.11 23.74
C ARG A 185 -7.94 17.82 24.82
N GLU A 186 -8.20 18.78 25.72
CA GLU A 186 -9.19 18.60 26.77
C GLU A 186 -10.59 18.35 26.21
N ALA A 187 -10.97 19.05 25.14
CA ALA A 187 -12.24 18.79 24.44
C ALA A 187 -12.33 17.35 23.90
N LEU A 188 -11.24 16.84 23.31
CA LEU A 188 -11.17 15.45 22.84
C LEU A 188 -11.22 14.45 24.02
N GLU A 189 -10.54 14.74 25.12
CA GLU A 189 -10.60 13.93 26.35
C GLU A 189 -12.03 13.91 26.93
N ALA A 190 -12.71 15.04 26.96
CA ALA A 190 -14.11 15.12 27.39
C ALA A 190 -15.07 14.32 26.51
N VAL A 191 -14.83 14.28 25.20
CA VAL A 191 -15.63 13.50 24.24
C VAL A 191 -15.36 12.00 24.36
N MET A 192 -14.11 11.62 24.52
CA MET A 192 -13.73 10.20 24.51
C MET A 192 -13.95 9.50 25.85
N LEU A 193 -13.61 10.12 26.97
CA LEU A 193 -13.62 9.47 28.29
C LEU A 193 -15.02 9.49 28.92
N PRO A 194 -15.56 10.63 29.40
CA PRO A 194 -16.93 10.71 29.99
C PRO A 194 -18.01 10.85 28.92
N SER A 195 -17.63 10.80 27.63
CA SER A 195 -18.60 10.79 26.53
C SER A 195 -19.42 12.07 26.36
N ALA A 196 -18.87 13.26 26.63
CA ALA A 196 -19.57 14.53 26.63
C ALA A 196 -20.23 14.89 25.28
N ASN A 197 -21.56 14.84 25.21
CA ASN A 197 -22.33 15.16 24.00
C ASN A 197 -22.23 16.65 23.66
N ASN A 198 -22.35 17.53 24.67
CA ASN A 198 -22.26 18.98 24.49
C ASN A 198 -20.90 19.41 23.95
N VAL A 199 -19.79 18.77 24.37
CA VAL A 199 -18.45 19.07 23.86
C VAL A 199 -18.25 18.47 22.46
N ALA A 200 -18.86 17.32 22.15
CA ALA A 200 -18.84 16.77 20.80
C ALA A 200 -19.52 17.70 19.77
N ARG A 201 -20.67 18.29 20.15
CA ARG A 201 -21.36 19.30 19.33
C ARG A 201 -20.55 20.59 19.21
N LEU A 202 -19.89 21.04 20.30
CA LEU A 202 -18.96 22.19 20.26
C LEU A 202 -17.81 21.95 19.28
N LEU A 203 -17.14 20.78 19.34
CA LEU A 203 -16.07 20.42 18.43
C LEU A 203 -16.55 20.38 16.97
N ALA A 204 -17.75 19.86 16.72
CA ALA A 204 -18.34 19.82 15.38
C ALA A 204 -18.50 21.24 14.80
N ARG A 205 -19.04 22.17 15.59
CA ARG A 205 -19.19 23.58 15.17
C ARG A 205 -17.84 24.28 15.01
N TRP A 206 -16.90 23.99 15.89
CA TRP A 206 -15.56 24.56 15.81
C TRP A 206 -14.78 24.08 14.55
N ASP A 207 -14.89 22.80 14.20
CA ASP A 207 -14.18 22.22 13.06
C ASP A 207 -14.79 22.60 11.68
N ALA A 208 -16.12 22.68 11.59
CA ALA A 208 -16.82 22.84 10.32
C ALA A 208 -17.72 24.08 10.22
N GLY A 209 -17.77 24.91 11.26
CA GLY A 209 -18.64 26.11 11.34
C GLY A 209 -20.08 25.82 11.75
N SER A 210 -20.60 24.61 11.50
CA SER A 210 -21.92 24.16 11.97
C SER A 210 -21.93 22.64 12.22
N GLU A 211 -22.91 22.16 12.97
CA GLU A 211 -23.11 20.72 13.19
C GLU A 211 -23.52 20.01 11.88
N GLU A 212 -24.33 20.66 11.05
CA GLU A 212 -24.78 20.14 9.75
C GLU A 212 -23.59 19.90 8.81
N ALA A 213 -22.73 20.90 8.64
CA ALA A 213 -21.54 20.78 7.80
C ALA A 213 -20.57 19.68 8.35
N PHE A 214 -20.49 19.54 9.67
CA PHE A 214 -19.69 18.48 10.27
C PHE A 214 -20.29 17.08 10.00
N ILE A 215 -21.60 16.93 10.05
CA ILE A 215 -22.30 15.68 9.75
C ILE A 215 -22.08 15.28 8.26
N GLU A 216 -22.11 16.24 7.35
CA GLU A 216 -21.74 16.00 5.95
C GLU A 216 -20.29 15.47 5.84
N LYS A 217 -19.35 16.09 6.56
CA LYS A 217 -17.95 15.64 6.62
C LYS A 217 -17.82 14.22 7.22
N MET A 218 -18.60 13.89 8.26
CA MET A 218 -18.65 12.54 8.85
C MET A 218 -19.10 11.51 7.80
N ASN A 219 -20.17 11.78 7.07
CA ASN A 219 -20.71 10.86 6.06
C ASN A 219 -19.78 10.73 4.84
N ALA A 220 -19.16 11.82 4.39
CA ALA A 220 -18.15 11.79 3.34
C ALA A 220 -16.95 10.90 3.74
N THR A 221 -16.46 11.06 4.97
CA THR A 221 -15.35 10.25 5.50
C THR A 221 -15.77 8.78 5.69
N ALA A 222 -16.97 8.50 6.12
CA ALA A 222 -17.49 7.13 6.18
C ALA A 222 -17.44 6.46 4.80
N LYS A 223 -17.83 7.18 3.76
CA LYS A 223 -17.75 6.70 2.37
C LYS A 223 -16.29 6.48 1.93
N GLU A 224 -15.36 7.40 2.24
CA GLU A 224 -13.92 7.26 1.95
C GLU A 224 -13.33 6.00 2.62
N LEU A 225 -13.76 5.69 3.84
CA LEU A 225 -13.30 4.51 4.59
C LEU A 225 -14.03 3.20 4.20
N GLY A 226 -14.94 3.25 3.22
CA GLY A 226 -15.72 2.08 2.80
C GLY A 226 -16.72 1.60 3.86
N MET A 227 -17.23 2.51 4.69
CA MET A 227 -18.25 2.26 5.72
C MET A 227 -19.65 2.36 5.10
N THR A 228 -19.97 1.42 4.22
CA THR A 228 -21.17 1.49 3.35
C THR A 228 -22.50 1.33 4.08
N ASN A 229 -22.46 0.83 5.30
CA ASN A 229 -23.64 0.61 6.15
C ASN A 229 -23.70 1.64 7.30
N THR A 230 -23.14 2.82 7.10
CA THR A 230 -23.01 3.85 8.14
C THR A 230 -23.66 5.15 7.69
N THR A 231 -24.49 5.72 8.55
CA THR A 231 -25.08 7.06 8.39
C THR A 231 -24.99 7.81 9.71
N TYR A 232 -24.34 8.96 9.67
CA TYR A 232 -24.29 9.89 10.80
C TYR A 232 -25.35 10.98 10.61
N THR A 233 -26.13 11.26 11.65
CA THR A 233 -27.14 12.33 11.69
C THR A 233 -26.90 13.29 12.86
N ASP A 234 -25.90 13.00 13.68
CA ASP A 234 -25.39 13.89 14.73
C ASP A 234 -23.94 13.55 15.08
N ALA A 235 -23.23 14.49 15.68
CA ALA A 235 -21.82 14.34 16.04
C ALA A 235 -21.59 13.54 17.33
N SER A 236 -22.65 13.30 18.12
CA SER A 236 -22.55 12.65 19.45
C SER A 236 -23.04 11.21 19.47
N GLY A 237 -23.86 10.80 18.51
CA GLY A 237 -24.54 9.51 18.45
C GLY A 237 -25.78 9.42 19.36
N LEU A 238 -26.29 10.55 19.84
CA LEU A 238 -27.48 10.56 20.66
C LEU A 238 -28.73 10.21 19.85
N LYS A 239 -28.80 10.66 18.58
CA LYS A 239 -29.91 10.37 17.68
C LYS A 239 -29.90 8.90 17.27
N GLU A 240 -31.04 8.23 17.38
CA GLU A 240 -31.20 6.83 16.96
C GLU A 240 -31.00 6.61 15.45
N THR A 241 -31.05 7.67 14.67
CA THR A 241 -30.80 7.69 13.24
C THR A 241 -29.31 7.71 12.87
N THR A 242 -28.41 7.92 13.85
CA THR A 242 -26.98 7.69 13.69
C THR A 242 -26.72 6.19 13.82
N VAL A 243 -26.59 5.54 12.69
CA VAL A 243 -26.51 4.07 12.57
C VAL A 243 -25.24 3.60 11.90
N SER A 244 -24.78 2.41 12.28
CA SER A 244 -23.61 1.75 11.68
C SER A 244 -23.65 0.25 11.93
N THR A 245 -22.62 -0.47 11.50
CA THR A 245 -22.38 -1.87 11.81
C THR A 245 -21.10 -2.05 12.62
N ALA A 246 -20.96 -3.18 13.30
CA ALA A 246 -19.71 -3.55 13.97
C ALA A 246 -18.52 -3.58 12.99
N GLU A 247 -18.74 -4.06 11.76
CA GLU A 247 -17.70 -4.07 10.70
C GLU A 247 -17.23 -2.68 10.33
N ASP A 248 -18.15 -1.77 10.07
CA ASP A 248 -17.80 -0.42 9.63
C ASP A 248 -17.08 0.35 10.72
N GLN A 249 -17.51 0.19 11.99
CA GLN A 249 -16.83 0.84 13.11
C GLN A 249 -15.43 0.25 13.36
N VAL A 250 -15.20 -1.03 13.09
CA VAL A 250 -13.84 -1.62 13.15
C VAL A 250 -12.94 -1.03 12.04
N LYS A 251 -13.46 -0.74 10.83
CA LYS A 251 -12.69 -0.03 9.79
C LYS A 251 -12.22 1.34 10.29
N LEU A 252 -13.15 2.12 10.85
CA LEU A 252 -12.85 3.42 11.43
C LEU A 252 -11.85 3.30 12.59
N ALA A 253 -12.06 2.36 13.51
CA ALA A 253 -11.18 2.13 14.65
C ALA A 253 -9.74 1.84 14.22
N LYS A 254 -9.54 0.94 13.25
CA LYS A 254 -8.20 0.63 12.72
C LYS A 254 -7.53 1.88 12.15
N LYS A 255 -8.28 2.75 11.48
CA LYS A 255 -7.75 4.01 10.94
C LYS A 255 -7.46 5.04 12.04
N ALA A 256 -8.37 5.24 12.99
CA ALA A 256 -8.18 6.17 14.11
C ALA A 256 -7.00 5.76 15.00
N MET A 257 -6.82 4.45 15.23
CA MET A 257 -5.71 3.91 16.01
C MET A 257 -4.34 4.06 15.31
N THR A 258 -4.24 4.56 14.09
CA THR A 258 -2.96 4.95 13.50
C THR A 258 -2.47 6.30 14.02
N ASP A 259 -3.35 7.15 14.51
CA ASP A 259 -3.02 8.44 15.14
C ASP A 259 -2.50 8.24 16.57
N GLU A 260 -1.34 8.82 16.87
CA GLU A 260 -0.70 8.63 18.17
C GLU A 260 -1.47 9.33 19.30
N VAL A 261 -2.02 10.53 19.03
CA VAL A 261 -2.78 11.30 20.01
C VAL A 261 -4.13 10.64 20.28
N PHE A 262 -4.78 10.11 19.23
CA PHE A 262 -5.99 9.32 19.41
C PHE A 262 -5.76 8.14 20.35
N ARG A 263 -4.68 7.35 20.12
CA ARG A 263 -4.31 6.23 21.00
C ARG A 263 -4.01 6.69 22.42
N GLU A 264 -3.30 7.79 22.54
CA GLU A 264 -2.95 8.36 23.85
C GLU A 264 -4.22 8.69 24.66
N ILE A 265 -5.19 9.39 24.06
CA ILE A 265 -6.46 9.75 24.71
C ILE A 265 -7.30 8.50 25.00
N ALA A 266 -7.46 7.60 24.01
CA ALA A 266 -8.32 6.43 24.15
C ALA A 266 -7.93 5.51 25.32
N LYS A 267 -6.63 5.42 25.65
CA LYS A 267 -6.12 4.58 26.74
C LYS A 267 -6.09 5.27 28.12
N MET A 268 -6.49 6.56 28.21
CA MET A 268 -6.54 7.25 29.50
C MET A 268 -7.68 6.72 30.36
N THR A 269 -7.44 6.57 31.65
CA THR A 269 -8.47 6.17 32.63
C THR A 269 -9.31 7.36 33.09
N ASN A 270 -8.75 8.55 33.08
CA ASN A 270 -9.38 9.80 33.46
C ASN A 270 -8.59 11.00 32.93
N TYR A 271 -9.18 12.18 33.00
CA TYR A 271 -8.52 13.48 32.82
C TYR A 271 -9.02 14.50 33.84
N THR A 272 -8.32 15.62 33.99
CA THR A 272 -8.71 16.72 34.85
C THR A 272 -9.31 17.84 34.01
N ALA A 273 -10.63 18.04 34.13
CA ALA A 273 -11.34 19.12 33.47
C ALA A 273 -10.98 20.49 34.07
N THR A 274 -10.69 21.47 33.22
CA THR A 274 -10.36 22.84 33.62
C THR A 274 -11.61 23.71 33.74
N THR A 275 -12.69 23.34 33.07
CA THR A 275 -13.96 24.09 32.99
C THR A 275 -14.92 23.81 34.15
N THR A 276 -14.77 22.66 34.80
CA THR A 276 -15.65 22.23 35.89
C THR A 276 -15.24 22.84 37.23
N SER A 277 -16.21 23.15 38.06
CA SER A 277 -16.00 23.80 39.38
C SER A 277 -16.27 22.88 40.59
N GLY A 278 -16.86 21.70 40.35
CA GLY A 278 -17.33 20.81 41.40
C GLY A 278 -16.30 19.82 41.94
N THR A 279 -16.55 19.36 43.16
CA THR A 279 -15.80 18.31 43.87
C THR A 279 -16.62 17.04 44.05
N GLY A 280 -17.61 16.82 43.18
CA GLY A 280 -18.58 15.71 43.25
C GLY A 280 -18.00 14.32 43.11
N SER A 281 -18.88 13.32 43.17
CA SER A 281 -18.53 11.90 43.03
C SER A 281 -18.14 11.54 41.57
N PRO A 282 -17.40 10.46 41.35
CA PRO A 282 -17.11 9.96 40.01
C PRO A 282 -18.39 9.77 39.17
N GLY A 283 -18.39 10.33 37.96
CA GLY A 283 -19.57 10.35 37.08
C GLY A 283 -20.46 11.58 37.16
N ASP A 284 -20.25 12.47 38.13
CA ASP A 284 -20.91 13.78 38.17
C ASP A 284 -20.26 14.70 37.11
N PRO A 285 -21.02 15.28 36.16
CA PRO A 285 -20.49 16.17 35.12
C PRO A 285 -19.84 17.45 35.65
N THR A 286 -20.01 17.77 36.91
CA THR A 286 -19.38 18.94 37.58
C THR A 286 -18.03 18.60 38.21
N THR A 287 -17.66 17.33 38.30
CA THR A 287 -16.41 16.91 38.94
C THR A 287 -15.21 17.26 38.07
N ARG A 288 -14.13 17.76 38.69
CA ARG A 288 -12.89 18.07 37.96
C ARG A 288 -12.24 16.82 37.35
N THR A 289 -12.27 15.68 38.08
CA THR A 289 -11.76 14.41 37.54
C THR A 289 -12.85 13.68 36.78
N GLN A 290 -12.71 13.58 35.49
CA GLN A 290 -13.63 12.89 34.61
C GLN A 290 -13.06 11.52 34.23
N TYR A 291 -13.82 10.45 34.40
CA TYR A 291 -13.38 9.07 34.20
C TYR A 291 -13.82 8.50 32.86
N ASN A 292 -13.00 7.60 32.35
CA ASN A 292 -13.34 6.83 31.16
C ASN A 292 -14.48 5.84 31.44
N PHE A 293 -15.53 5.88 30.63
CA PHE A 293 -16.66 4.96 30.74
C PHE A 293 -16.29 3.53 30.32
N ASN A 294 -15.21 3.37 29.54
CA ASN A 294 -14.65 2.05 29.24
C ASN A 294 -13.83 1.54 30.43
N LYS A 295 -14.49 0.82 31.32
CA LYS A 295 -13.87 0.27 32.52
C LYS A 295 -12.85 -0.85 32.26
N LEU A 296 -12.73 -1.34 31.02
CA LEU A 296 -11.68 -2.30 30.66
C LEU A 296 -10.29 -1.66 30.56
N VAL A 297 -10.22 -0.35 30.34
CA VAL A 297 -8.93 0.36 30.28
C VAL A 297 -8.35 0.53 31.69
N PRO A 298 -7.08 0.10 31.95
CA PRO A 298 -6.09 -0.51 31.04
C PRO A 298 -5.98 -2.04 31.21
N MET A 299 -7.00 -2.72 31.71
CA MET A 299 -6.97 -4.14 32.02
C MET A 299 -6.89 -4.99 30.75
N PHE A 300 -6.32 -6.17 30.84
CA PHE A 300 -6.26 -7.18 29.76
C PHE A 300 -5.57 -6.69 28.47
N GLY A 301 -4.73 -5.66 28.58
CA GLY A 301 -4.09 -5.01 27.43
C GLY A 301 -5.00 -4.04 26.68
N VAL A 302 -6.19 -3.72 27.20
CA VAL A 302 -7.13 -2.79 26.55
C VAL A 302 -6.57 -1.37 26.52
N VAL A 303 -6.49 -0.80 25.33
CA VAL A 303 -5.98 0.57 25.04
C VAL A 303 -7.07 1.49 24.46
N GLY A 304 -8.31 1.10 24.56
CA GLY A 304 -9.47 1.90 24.12
C GLY A 304 -10.62 1.01 23.67
N ILE A 305 -11.66 1.52 22.99
CA ILE A 305 -11.76 2.83 22.31
C ILE A 305 -12.95 3.61 22.89
N LYS A 306 -14.21 3.10 22.66
CA LYS A 306 -15.39 3.89 23.03
C LYS A 306 -16.60 3.02 23.37
N THR A 307 -17.24 3.32 24.51
CA THR A 307 -18.58 2.82 24.87
C THR A 307 -19.66 3.67 24.21
N GLY A 308 -20.81 3.08 23.96
CA GLY A 308 -22.01 3.78 23.54
C GLY A 308 -23.25 3.10 24.08
N SER A 309 -24.22 3.87 24.53
CA SER A 309 -25.52 3.35 24.96
C SER A 309 -26.61 4.39 24.82
N THR A 310 -27.75 3.94 24.36
CA THR A 310 -29.06 4.61 24.47
C THR A 310 -30.10 3.50 24.62
N THR A 311 -31.33 3.85 24.98
CA THR A 311 -32.42 2.87 25.04
C THR A 311 -32.58 2.10 23.72
N LYS A 312 -32.39 2.78 22.59
CA LYS A 312 -32.53 2.19 21.24
C LYS A 312 -31.29 1.45 20.77
N ALA A 313 -30.10 1.95 21.13
CA ALA A 313 -28.84 1.35 20.72
C ALA A 313 -28.49 0.09 21.53
N GLY A 314 -29.05 -0.07 22.73
CA GLY A 314 -28.53 -1.04 23.68
C GLY A 314 -27.12 -0.68 24.14
N GLY A 315 -26.37 -1.64 24.64
CA GLY A 315 -24.96 -1.50 25.01
C GLY A 315 -24.05 -1.78 23.84
N ASN A 316 -23.09 -0.86 23.61
CA ASN A 316 -22.10 -0.95 22.55
C ASN A 316 -20.70 -0.71 23.11
N LEU A 317 -19.73 -1.49 22.65
CA LEU A 317 -18.31 -1.23 22.89
C LEU A 317 -17.51 -1.47 21.61
N LEU A 318 -16.84 -0.44 21.15
CA LEU A 318 -15.76 -0.52 20.18
C LEU A 318 -14.45 -0.58 20.96
N PHE A 319 -13.66 -1.61 20.80
CA PHE A 319 -12.47 -1.87 21.61
C PHE A 319 -11.19 -2.04 20.80
N ALA A 320 -10.07 -1.75 21.45
CA ALA A 320 -8.74 -2.12 21.00
C ALA A 320 -7.94 -2.66 22.19
N ALA A 321 -7.17 -3.72 21.96
CA ALA A 321 -6.30 -4.32 22.97
C ALA A 321 -4.96 -4.73 22.37
N GLU A 322 -3.88 -4.45 23.10
CA GLU A 322 -2.53 -4.87 22.72
C GLU A 322 -2.21 -6.23 23.32
N LYS A 323 -1.68 -7.14 22.49
CA LYS A 323 -1.23 -8.47 22.88
C LYS A 323 0.19 -8.70 22.39
N LYS A 324 1.12 -8.92 23.32
CA LYS A 324 2.47 -9.36 22.98
C LYS A 324 2.45 -10.82 22.58
N VAL A 325 2.99 -11.11 21.39
CA VAL A 325 3.13 -12.46 20.82
C VAL A 325 4.56 -12.58 20.29
N GLY A 326 5.37 -13.46 20.86
CA GLY A 326 6.79 -13.52 20.56
C GLY A 326 7.50 -12.18 20.80
N THR A 327 8.10 -11.66 19.76
CA THR A 327 8.84 -10.38 19.79
C THR A 327 7.99 -9.18 19.39
N THR A 328 6.78 -9.40 18.86
CA THR A 328 5.90 -8.34 18.33
C THR A 328 4.69 -8.08 19.24
N THR A 329 4.13 -6.86 19.14
CA THR A 329 2.86 -6.52 19.78
C THR A 329 1.79 -6.40 18.72
N GLN A 330 0.73 -7.20 18.85
CA GLN A 330 -0.42 -7.20 17.96
C GLN A 330 -1.53 -6.35 18.53
N LEU A 331 -2.24 -5.60 17.67
CA LEU A 331 -3.40 -4.83 18.05
C LEU A 331 -4.68 -5.59 17.63
N ILE A 332 -5.40 -6.12 18.62
CA ILE A 332 -6.72 -6.70 18.44
C ILE A 332 -7.73 -5.56 18.45
N VAL A 333 -8.52 -5.43 17.39
CA VAL A 333 -9.57 -4.39 17.26
C VAL A 333 -10.90 -5.08 17.04
N GLY A 334 -11.91 -4.69 17.78
CA GLY A 334 -13.22 -5.32 17.62
C GLY A 334 -14.36 -4.45 18.15
N ALA A 335 -15.57 -4.96 17.95
CA ALA A 335 -16.80 -4.32 18.40
C ALA A 335 -17.80 -5.34 18.89
N VAL A 336 -18.55 -4.98 19.92
CA VAL A 336 -19.75 -5.70 20.39
C VAL A 336 -20.87 -4.66 20.49
N PHE A 337 -21.90 -4.82 19.67
CA PHE A 337 -22.98 -3.86 19.52
C PHE A 337 -24.36 -4.49 19.71
N GLY A 338 -25.34 -3.66 20.12
CA GLY A 338 -26.73 -4.05 20.21
C GLY A 338 -27.02 -5.03 21.34
N GLN A 339 -26.41 -4.83 22.51
CA GLN A 339 -26.66 -5.65 23.69
C GLN A 339 -27.83 -5.03 24.49
N HIS A 340 -28.99 -5.72 24.49
CA HIS A 340 -30.23 -5.23 25.12
C HIS A 340 -30.57 -5.91 26.45
N LYS A 341 -29.83 -6.94 26.83
CA LYS A 341 -30.00 -7.58 28.16
C LYS A 341 -29.74 -6.59 29.29
N PRO A 342 -30.33 -6.76 30.47
CA PRO A 342 -30.10 -5.89 31.60
C PRO A 342 -28.62 -5.57 31.84
N ASN A 343 -28.32 -4.36 32.29
CA ASN A 343 -26.95 -3.83 32.42
C ASN A 343 -26.24 -3.77 31.06
N ILE A 344 -26.88 -3.13 30.09
CA ILE A 344 -26.47 -3.12 28.68
C ILE A 344 -24.98 -2.80 28.44
N ILE A 345 -24.39 -1.86 29.18
CA ILE A 345 -22.96 -1.53 29.06
C ILE A 345 -22.07 -2.62 29.65
N GLU A 346 -22.42 -3.14 30.83
CA GLU A 346 -21.70 -4.23 31.47
C GLU A 346 -21.75 -5.49 30.59
N THR A 347 -22.90 -5.78 29.97
CA THR A 347 -23.05 -6.90 29.02
C THR A 347 -22.14 -6.74 27.81
N ALA A 348 -22.14 -5.59 27.16
CA ALA A 348 -21.24 -5.32 26.04
C ALA A 348 -19.76 -5.39 26.45
N THR A 349 -19.45 -4.88 27.64
CA THR A 349 -18.09 -4.88 28.20
C THR A 349 -17.61 -6.31 28.51
N GLU A 350 -18.43 -7.15 29.11
CA GLU A 350 -18.07 -8.52 29.46
C GLU A 350 -17.88 -9.40 28.20
N HIS A 351 -18.78 -9.30 27.20
CA HIS A 351 -18.58 -9.98 25.93
C HIS A 351 -17.31 -9.52 25.22
N SER A 352 -17.03 -8.21 25.23
CA SER A 352 -15.80 -7.68 24.64
C SER A 352 -14.56 -8.21 25.35
N LYS A 353 -14.55 -8.26 26.68
CA LYS A 353 -13.47 -8.84 27.47
C LYS A 353 -13.23 -10.31 27.10
N GLN A 354 -14.29 -11.12 27.01
CA GLN A 354 -14.21 -12.54 26.66
C GLN A 354 -13.62 -12.71 25.26
N LEU A 355 -14.05 -11.90 24.28
CA LEU A 355 -13.52 -11.91 22.92
C LEU A 355 -12.05 -11.49 22.88
N ILE A 356 -11.65 -10.45 23.61
CA ILE A 356 -10.24 -10.01 23.70
C ILE A 356 -9.34 -11.12 24.25
N LEU A 357 -9.76 -11.74 25.34
CA LEU A 357 -8.99 -12.82 25.98
C LEU A 357 -8.89 -14.07 25.09
N ALA A 358 -9.99 -14.46 24.47
CA ALA A 358 -10.02 -15.60 23.54
C ALA A 358 -9.17 -15.33 22.29
N ALA A 359 -9.37 -14.20 21.64
CA ALA A 359 -8.57 -13.80 20.47
C ALA A 359 -7.07 -13.74 20.79
N GLY A 360 -6.73 -13.14 21.94
CA GLY A 360 -5.33 -13.07 22.38
C GLY A 360 -4.69 -14.44 22.69
N LYS A 361 -5.49 -15.46 23.04
CA LYS A 361 -5.02 -16.83 23.27
C LYS A 361 -4.75 -17.58 21.96
N GLU A 362 -5.52 -17.29 20.91
CA GLU A 362 -5.37 -17.91 19.59
C GLU A 362 -4.15 -17.38 18.81
N LEU A 363 -3.64 -16.20 19.15
CA LEU A 363 -2.48 -15.61 18.46
C LEU A 363 -1.20 -16.38 18.80
N THR A 364 -0.54 -16.90 17.76
CA THR A 364 0.73 -17.62 17.86
C THR A 364 1.73 -17.09 16.85
N GLU A 365 3.02 -17.19 17.20
CA GLU A 365 4.12 -16.86 16.28
C GLU A 365 4.63 -18.14 15.61
N ARG A 366 4.88 -18.10 14.30
CA ARG A 366 5.45 -19.20 13.51
C ARG A 366 6.52 -18.71 12.57
N THR A 367 7.64 -19.40 12.50
CA THR A 367 8.66 -19.17 11.48
C THR A 367 8.17 -19.73 10.15
N VAL A 368 7.88 -18.87 9.19
CA VAL A 368 7.37 -19.22 7.86
C VAL A 368 8.46 -19.29 6.81
N VAL A 369 9.58 -18.59 7.02
CA VAL A 369 10.77 -18.66 6.18
C VAL A 369 11.99 -18.74 7.08
N LYS A 370 12.90 -19.66 6.80
CA LYS A 370 14.17 -19.81 7.54
C LYS A 370 15.29 -19.01 6.86
N LYS A 371 16.25 -18.55 7.65
CA LYS A 371 17.50 -17.96 7.13
C LYS A 371 18.16 -18.91 6.12
N GLY A 372 18.57 -18.37 4.96
CA GLY A 372 19.18 -19.14 3.88
C GLY A 372 18.17 -19.86 2.96
N GLN A 373 16.88 -19.85 3.27
CA GLN A 373 15.86 -20.42 2.39
C GLN A 373 15.70 -19.55 1.15
N VAL A 374 15.64 -20.20 -0.04
CA VAL A 374 15.33 -19.52 -1.30
C VAL A 374 13.88 -19.07 -1.27
N VAL A 375 13.66 -17.78 -1.48
CA VAL A 375 12.33 -17.16 -1.44
C VAL A 375 11.91 -16.55 -2.78
N GLY A 376 12.88 -16.34 -3.68
CA GLY A 376 12.63 -15.73 -4.96
C GLY A 376 13.84 -15.76 -5.87
N ALA A 377 13.78 -14.98 -6.93
CA ALA A 377 14.90 -14.78 -7.84
C ALA A 377 14.92 -13.34 -8.37
N ILE A 378 16.08 -12.89 -8.78
CA ILE A 378 16.23 -11.74 -9.66
C ILE A 378 16.10 -12.24 -11.10
N ASP A 379 15.13 -11.72 -11.81
CA ASP A 379 14.91 -11.97 -13.25
C ASP A 379 15.55 -10.80 -14.02
N ASP A 380 16.49 -11.11 -14.92
CA ASP A 380 17.22 -10.13 -15.72
C ASP A 380 16.43 -9.63 -16.95
N GLY A 381 15.21 -10.13 -17.16
CA GLY A 381 14.36 -9.80 -18.31
C GLY A 381 14.84 -10.43 -19.62
N LEU A 382 15.89 -11.24 -19.62
CA LEU A 382 16.46 -11.92 -20.80
C LEU A 382 16.60 -13.44 -20.60
N GLY A 383 15.87 -13.97 -19.58
CA GLY A 383 15.79 -15.41 -19.29
C GLY A 383 16.73 -15.88 -18.20
N GLY A 384 17.62 -15.03 -17.69
CA GLY A 384 18.47 -15.33 -16.55
C GLY A 384 17.72 -15.12 -15.24
N ARG A 385 17.82 -16.08 -14.30
CA ARG A 385 17.25 -16.01 -12.96
C ARG A 385 18.28 -16.36 -11.91
N THR A 386 18.55 -15.41 -11.02
CA THR A 386 19.49 -15.59 -9.91
C THR A 386 18.72 -15.74 -8.61
N PRO A 387 18.80 -16.88 -7.89
CA PRO A 387 18.08 -17.11 -6.65
C PRO A 387 18.45 -16.11 -5.56
N VAL A 388 17.44 -15.70 -4.76
CA VAL A 388 17.62 -14.89 -3.55
C VAL A 388 17.14 -15.65 -2.32
N VAL A 389 17.88 -15.46 -1.22
CA VAL A 389 17.63 -16.13 0.06
C VAL A 389 17.31 -15.13 1.15
N ALA A 390 16.51 -15.55 2.13
CA ALA A 390 16.25 -14.77 3.33
C ALA A 390 17.54 -14.65 4.18
N THR A 391 17.86 -13.43 4.66
CA THR A 391 19.06 -13.18 5.48
C THR A 391 18.85 -13.51 6.96
N ALA A 392 17.60 -13.63 7.40
CA ALA A 392 17.20 -14.01 8.75
C ALA A 392 15.92 -14.87 8.71
N ASP A 393 15.58 -15.49 9.83
CA ASP A 393 14.31 -16.16 10.01
C ASP A 393 13.17 -15.13 9.93
N MET A 394 12.09 -15.46 9.22
CA MET A 394 10.86 -14.67 9.19
C MET A 394 9.82 -15.36 10.05
N ALA A 395 9.62 -14.84 11.25
CA ALA A 395 8.55 -15.24 12.13
C ALA A 395 7.34 -14.31 11.95
N VAL A 396 6.17 -14.87 11.74
CA VAL A 396 4.91 -14.13 11.57
C VAL A 396 3.91 -14.56 12.63
N VAL A 397 3.05 -13.63 13.02
CA VAL A 397 1.95 -13.91 13.94
C VAL A 397 0.69 -14.24 13.13
N GLY A 398 -0.07 -15.19 13.63
CA GLY A 398 -1.35 -15.58 13.07
C GLY A 398 -2.14 -16.42 14.06
N TRP A 399 -3.20 -17.04 13.59
CA TRP A 399 -4.06 -17.98 14.33
C TRP A 399 -4.44 -19.16 13.42
N PRO A 400 -4.95 -20.29 13.94
CA PRO A 400 -5.34 -21.42 13.11
C PRO A 400 -6.27 -21.01 11.96
N ALA A 401 -5.99 -21.49 10.74
CA ALA A 401 -6.62 -21.14 9.47
C ALA A 401 -6.38 -19.67 8.97
N ALA A 402 -5.61 -18.87 9.67
CA ALA A 402 -5.23 -17.55 9.15
C ALA A 402 -4.28 -17.68 7.94
N ALA A 403 -4.46 -16.82 6.95
CA ALA A 403 -3.61 -16.73 5.77
C ALA A 403 -2.78 -15.45 5.81
N VAL A 404 -1.46 -15.57 5.73
CA VAL A 404 -0.53 -14.44 5.69
C VAL A 404 0.08 -14.35 4.30
N GLN A 405 -0.04 -13.18 3.68
CA GLN A 405 0.52 -12.91 2.35
C GLN A 405 2.00 -12.55 2.46
N LEU A 406 2.82 -13.21 1.63
CA LEU A 406 4.23 -12.90 1.45
C LEU A 406 4.41 -12.06 0.18
N LYS A 407 5.23 -11.03 0.25
CA LYS A 407 5.60 -10.20 -0.91
C LYS A 407 7.10 -10.01 -0.95
N LEU A 408 7.67 -10.15 -2.13
CA LEU A 408 9.07 -9.83 -2.40
C LEU A 408 9.14 -8.55 -3.22
N THR A 409 9.92 -7.59 -2.75
CA THR A 409 10.14 -6.29 -3.41
C THR A 409 11.62 -5.96 -3.46
N ASP A 410 11.99 -5.02 -4.32
CA ASP A 410 13.35 -4.46 -4.37
C ASP A 410 13.70 -3.55 -3.18
N GLY A 411 12.73 -3.30 -2.29
CA GLY A 411 12.91 -2.38 -1.16
C GLY A 411 13.07 -0.91 -1.58
N GLY A 412 12.62 -0.54 -2.79
CA GLY A 412 12.76 0.81 -3.35
C GLY A 412 14.18 1.13 -3.86
N LYS A 413 15.02 0.12 -4.05
CA LYS A 413 16.39 0.26 -4.58
C LYS A 413 16.45 -0.20 -6.02
N LYS A 414 17.23 0.52 -6.85
CA LYS A 414 17.52 0.05 -8.20
C LYS A 414 18.39 -1.21 -8.13
N LEU A 415 17.92 -2.29 -8.76
CA LEU A 415 18.66 -3.55 -8.82
C LEU A 415 19.84 -3.43 -9.78
N PRO A 416 21.03 -3.92 -9.42
CA PRO A 416 22.18 -3.94 -10.30
C PRO A 416 22.04 -5.07 -11.35
N HIS A 417 22.68 -4.91 -12.51
CA HIS A 417 22.78 -5.99 -13.50
C HIS A 417 23.85 -7.05 -13.16
N ALA A 418 24.76 -6.71 -12.26
CA ALA A 418 25.79 -7.63 -11.74
C ALA A 418 26.08 -7.32 -10.27
N ALA A 419 26.18 -8.34 -9.42
CA ALA A 419 26.53 -8.23 -8.01
C ALA A 419 27.07 -9.56 -7.47
N LYS A 420 27.83 -9.50 -6.38
CA LYS A 420 28.36 -10.71 -5.74
C LYS A 420 27.30 -11.42 -4.90
N ALA A 421 27.47 -12.73 -4.72
CA ALA A 421 26.70 -13.50 -3.75
C ALA A 421 26.74 -12.81 -2.36
N GLY A 422 25.63 -12.86 -1.63
CA GLY A 422 25.47 -12.17 -0.35
C GLY A 422 25.06 -10.69 -0.44
N THR A 423 25.05 -10.07 -1.64
CA THR A 423 24.55 -8.71 -1.80
C THR A 423 23.05 -8.66 -1.54
N GLU A 424 22.62 -7.76 -0.64
CA GLU A 424 21.20 -7.52 -0.38
C GLU A 424 20.53 -6.82 -1.58
N VAL A 425 19.45 -7.41 -2.08
CA VAL A 425 18.78 -7.00 -3.31
C VAL A 425 17.27 -6.77 -3.14
N GLY A 426 16.75 -6.84 -1.94
CA GLY A 426 15.33 -6.62 -1.72
C GLY A 426 14.87 -6.94 -0.30
N LEU A 427 13.55 -6.89 -0.12
CA LEU A 427 12.86 -7.16 1.13
C LEU A 427 11.75 -8.20 0.88
N LEU A 428 11.74 -9.25 1.70
CA LEU A 428 10.58 -10.12 1.87
C LEU A 428 9.73 -9.54 2.99
N THR A 429 8.44 -9.31 2.73
CA THR A 429 7.49 -8.76 3.70
C THR A 429 6.34 -9.73 3.92
N ALA A 430 5.82 -9.76 5.13
CA ALA A 430 4.65 -10.55 5.52
C ALA A 430 3.69 -9.71 6.35
N GLY A 431 2.38 -9.77 6.05
CA GLY A 431 1.37 -8.96 6.71
C GLY A 431 1.31 -7.51 6.21
N SER A 432 0.72 -6.62 7.00
CA SER A 432 0.59 -5.19 6.69
C SER A 432 0.48 -4.34 7.97
N GLY A 433 0.77 -3.04 7.88
CA GLY A 433 0.64 -2.10 9.00
C GLY A 433 1.56 -2.43 10.17
N GLN A 434 1.07 -2.32 11.41
CA GLN A 434 1.87 -2.53 12.63
C GLN A 434 2.32 -3.99 12.82
N GLY A 435 1.65 -4.94 12.18
CA GLY A 435 2.00 -6.37 12.21
C GLY A 435 2.91 -6.80 11.05
N GLU A 436 3.37 -5.88 10.20
CA GLU A 436 4.23 -6.20 9.07
C GLU A 436 5.64 -6.61 9.52
N VAL A 437 6.06 -7.79 9.06
CA VAL A 437 7.41 -8.31 9.28
C VAL A 437 8.22 -8.14 7.99
N LYS A 438 9.45 -7.65 8.12
CA LYS A 438 10.37 -7.42 6.98
C LYS A 438 11.68 -8.13 7.22
N VAL A 439 12.11 -8.90 6.22
CA VAL A 439 13.41 -9.58 6.22
C VAL A 439 14.14 -9.23 4.93
N PRO A 440 15.38 -8.71 5.01
CA PRO A 440 16.18 -8.50 3.81
C PRO A 440 16.44 -9.82 3.08
N VAL A 441 16.55 -9.75 1.75
CA VAL A 441 16.94 -10.88 0.92
C VAL A 441 18.24 -10.58 0.20
N ALA A 442 19.09 -11.60 0.08
CA ALA A 442 20.39 -11.50 -0.54
C ALA A 442 20.54 -12.53 -1.68
N LEU A 443 21.42 -12.22 -2.61
CA LEU A 443 21.78 -13.14 -3.70
C LEU A 443 22.39 -14.41 -3.13
N GLN A 444 21.91 -15.58 -3.54
CA GLN A 444 22.49 -16.87 -3.17
C GLN A 444 23.80 -17.14 -3.93
N GLN A 445 23.90 -16.64 -5.16
CA GLN A 445 25.06 -16.75 -6.04
C GLN A 445 25.31 -15.41 -6.74
N ASN A 446 26.43 -15.29 -7.46
CA ASN A 446 26.71 -14.06 -8.19
C ASN A 446 25.62 -13.79 -9.25
N LEU A 447 25.08 -12.59 -9.25
CA LEU A 447 24.29 -12.06 -10.34
C LEU A 447 25.26 -11.61 -11.42
N VAL A 448 25.13 -12.16 -12.60
CA VAL A 448 25.98 -11.83 -13.77
C VAL A 448 25.10 -11.18 -14.85
N GLU A 449 25.71 -10.28 -15.62
CA GLU A 449 25.01 -9.70 -16.76
C GLU A 449 24.55 -10.78 -17.74
N PRO A 450 23.43 -10.57 -18.45
CA PRO A 450 22.97 -11.45 -19.51
C PRO A 450 24.06 -11.73 -20.54
N SER A 451 24.16 -12.99 -21.00
CA SER A 451 25.14 -13.40 -21.99
C SER A 451 24.99 -12.62 -23.31
N PHE A 452 26.06 -12.54 -24.08
CA PHE A 452 26.03 -11.90 -25.40
C PHE A 452 24.92 -12.49 -26.28
N THR A 453 24.75 -13.80 -26.25
CA THR A 453 23.67 -14.50 -27.01
C THR A 453 22.29 -14.04 -26.56
N ALA A 454 22.05 -13.94 -25.24
CA ALA A 454 20.78 -13.45 -24.70
C ALA A 454 20.51 -11.97 -25.12
N LYS A 455 21.58 -11.16 -25.19
CA LYS A 455 21.47 -9.76 -25.67
C LYS A 455 21.10 -9.70 -27.16
N LEU A 456 21.57 -10.66 -27.99
CA LEU A 456 21.26 -10.70 -29.42
C LEU A 456 19.86 -11.23 -29.75
N THR A 457 19.38 -12.21 -29.00
CA THR A 457 18.11 -12.91 -29.29
C THR A 457 16.88 -12.24 -28.67
N ARG A 458 17.03 -11.13 -27.97
CA ARG A 458 15.90 -10.37 -27.37
C ARG A 458 15.00 -9.82 -28.49
N LEU A 459 13.76 -10.27 -28.49
CA LEU A 459 12.69 -9.76 -29.35
C LEU A 459 11.84 -8.78 -28.57
N GLY A 460 11.68 -7.58 -29.09
CA GLY A 460 10.77 -6.56 -28.54
C GLY A 460 11.47 -5.40 -27.86
#